data_c20ba0aa6382e13d0044fbc28310dc90
#
_entry.id   c20ba0aa6382e13d0044fbc28310dc90
#
_cell.length_a   1.000
_cell.length_b   1.000
_cell.length_c   1.000
_cell.angle_alpha   90.00
_cell.angle_beta   90.00
_cell.angle_gamma   90.00
#
_symmetry.space_group_name_H-M   'P 1'
#
loop_
_entity.id
_entity.type
_entity.pdbx_description
1 polymer ?
#
loop_
_entity_poly.entity_id
_entity_poly.type
_entity_poly.pdbx_seq_one_letter_code
_entity_poly.pdbx_strand_id
1 'polypeptide(L)'
;MNHLPLALVGVDFRRAATRHRAALAMDEAACQALMTTLRGHGVSGLVVLETCNRTEWLVASERTTWVAQLLEAHMVHCWQQAGFDGPAPKPYRFEGEDSVRHLFRVAAGLESFVLGERQVAGQLQRAFESARAAQRSCSTLNVLGSWSGRVVRKLQRRGAHGVESAGVELLALEAVRRRCGQHARIGVVGLGEIGQRCVHLFAQRGHSIRRYNRSPGVGGALPLEAIAEHCEQLDALVVATGARTAWLERAHLGAQLPVIVDIGSPQQVTASLADAAETIDLDALLVGQRPVDQHRREALEGEVELGLADFRLSEVRRGLRHVVEQNQRTYEELAYARLPEALEGLGEVDPKEVEAKMRSLLRDYSRAVLRAVEDSSEAS
;
A
#
# COMPACT_ATOMS: atom_id res chain seq x y z
N MET A 1 7.43 24.01 -10.64
CA MET A 1 7.20 22.89 -9.68
C MET A 1 8.31 21.88 -9.90
N ASN A 2 9.10 21.57 -8.87
CA ASN A 2 10.14 20.55 -9.01
C ASN A 2 9.49 19.22 -9.34
N HIS A 3 9.97 18.59 -10.39
CA HIS A 3 9.54 17.26 -10.81
C HIS A 3 9.83 16.26 -9.67
N LEU A 4 8.78 15.71 -9.06
CA LEU A 4 8.96 14.66 -8.08
C LEU A 4 9.41 13.38 -8.81
N PRO A 5 10.53 12.77 -8.43
CA PRO A 5 11.12 11.64 -9.14
C PRO A 5 10.40 10.32 -8.74
N LEU A 6 9.10 10.26 -8.98
CA LEU A 6 8.24 9.15 -8.61
C LEU A 6 7.45 8.64 -9.81
N ALA A 7 7.37 7.33 -9.98
CA ALA A 7 6.44 6.67 -10.87
C ALA A 7 5.77 5.49 -10.15
N LEU A 8 4.49 5.31 -10.39
CA LEU A 8 3.68 4.21 -9.89
C LEU A 8 2.97 3.54 -11.06
N VAL A 9 3.10 2.22 -11.15
CA VAL A 9 2.40 1.40 -12.13
C VAL A 9 1.68 0.28 -11.41
N GLY A 10 0.44 0.00 -11.79
CA GLY A 10 -0.32 -1.04 -11.12
C GLY A 10 -1.61 -1.42 -11.81
N VAL A 11 -2.25 -2.41 -11.22
CA VAL A 11 -3.61 -2.84 -11.53
C VAL A 11 -4.41 -3.01 -10.26
N ASP A 12 -5.68 -2.67 -10.32
CA ASP A 12 -6.64 -2.93 -9.25
C ASP A 12 -7.76 -3.87 -9.72
N PHE A 13 -8.67 -4.17 -8.80
CA PHE A 13 -9.82 -5.03 -9.05
C PHE A 13 -10.75 -4.56 -10.18
N ARG A 14 -10.74 -3.27 -10.51
CA ARG A 14 -11.55 -2.67 -11.59
C ARG A 14 -10.95 -2.98 -12.97
N ARG A 15 -9.66 -3.24 -13.04
CA ARG A 15 -8.91 -3.44 -14.29
C ARG A 15 -8.46 -4.87 -14.53
N ALA A 16 -8.30 -5.65 -13.45
CA ALA A 16 -7.76 -6.99 -13.52
C ALA A 16 -8.47 -7.90 -12.52
N ALA A 17 -8.94 -9.06 -12.98
CA ALA A 17 -9.46 -10.11 -12.11
C ALA A 17 -8.42 -10.61 -11.11
N THR A 18 -8.85 -11.22 -10.01
CA THR A 18 -7.97 -11.71 -8.93
C THR A 18 -6.83 -12.57 -9.45
N ARG A 19 -7.09 -13.47 -10.42
CA ARG A 19 -6.06 -14.32 -11.04
C ARG A 19 -4.95 -13.51 -11.74
N HIS A 20 -5.28 -12.41 -12.41
CA HIS A 20 -4.30 -11.56 -13.09
C HIS A 20 -3.45 -10.76 -12.10
N ARG A 21 -4.08 -10.29 -11.00
CA ARG A 21 -3.34 -9.62 -9.92
C ARG A 21 -2.38 -10.58 -9.23
N ALA A 22 -2.83 -11.81 -8.97
CA ALA A 22 -2.01 -12.86 -8.36
C ALA A 22 -0.79 -13.25 -9.20
N ALA A 23 -0.88 -13.20 -10.53
CA ALA A 23 0.27 -13.46 -11.41
C ALA A 23 1.38 -12.41 -11.35
N LEU A 24 1.09 -11.25 -10.78
CA LEU A 24 2.07 -10.20 -10.52
C LEU A 24 2.68 -10.27 -9.11
N ALA A 25 2.22 -11.23 -8.28
CA ALA A 25 2.73 -11.41 -6.93
C ALA A 25 4.22 -11.78 -6.95
N MET A 26 5.00 -11.08 -6.14
CA MET A 26 6.45 -11.28 -6.06
C MET A 26 6.86 -11.66 -4.65
N ASP A 27 7.71 -12.67 -4.54
CA ASP A 27 8.42 -12.91 -3.30
C ASP A 27 9.61 -11.93 -3.15
N GLU A 28 10.26 -11.97 -2.01
CA GLU A 28 11.37 -11.07 -1.73
C GLU A 28 12.52 -11.25 -2.74
N ALA A 29 12.77 -12.48 -3.20
CA ALA A 29 13.82 -12.76 -4.19
C ALA A 29 13.48 -12.13 -5.56
N ALA A 30 12.24 -12.24 -6.00
CA ALA A 30 11.75 -11.61 -7.23
C ALA A 30 11.77 -10.07 -7.13
N CYS A 31 11.36 -9.51 -6.00
CA CYS A 31 11.45 -8.07 -5.74
C CYS A 31 12.91 -7.57 -5.80
N GLN A 32 13.85 -8.35 -5.25
CA GLN A 32 15.27 -7.99 -5.26
C GLN A 32 15.87 -8.11 -6.68
N ALA A 33 15.48 -9.13 -7.45
CA ALA A 33 15.90 -9.29 -8.84
C ALA A 33 15.40 -8.13 -9.71
N LEU A 34 14.12 -7.76 -9.57
CA LEU A 34 13.55 -6.60 -10.26
C LEU A 34 14.28 -5.32 -9.88
N MET A 35 14.51 -5.08 -8.57
CA MET A 35 15.24 -3.90 -8.11
C MET A 35 16.66 -3.84 -8.67
N THR A 36 17.36 -4.97 -8.76
CA THR A 36 18.71 -5.05 -9.33
C THR A 36 18.71 -4.63 -10.80
N THR A 37 17.75 -5.12 -11.57
CA THR A 37 17.55 -4.71 -12.97
C THR A 37 17.25 -3.20 -13.08
N LEU A 38 16.33 -2.71 -12.26
CA LEU A 38 15.91 -1.32 -12.28
C LEU A 38 17.03 -0.35 -11.87
N ARG A 39 17.94 -0.75 -10.96
CA ARG A 39 19.12 0.06 -10.60
C ARG A 39 20.02 0.37 -11.80
N GLY A 40 20.21 -0.61 -12.71
CA GLY A 40 20.93 -0.39 -13.97
C GLY A 40 20.30 0.68 -14.86
N HIS A 41 19.07 1.05 -14.59
CA HIS A 41 18.30 2.05 -15.32
C HIS A 41 18.06 3.36 -14.54
N GLY A 42 18.77 3.57 -13.44
CA GLY A 42 18.71 4.82 -12.65
C GLY A 42 17.53 4.87 -11.66
N VAL A 43 16.97 3.73 -11.29
CA VAL A 43 15.98 3.64 -10.20
C VAL A 43 16.71 3.55 -8.87
N SER A 44 16.36 4.43 -7.94
CA SER A 44 16.97 4.49 -6.61
C SER A 44 16.19 3.71 -5.54
N GLY A 45 14.92 3.33 -5.81
CA GLY A 45 14.14 2.51 -4.88
C GLY A 45 12.87 1.94 -5.51
N LEU A 46 12.38 0.83 -4.91
CA LEU A 46 11.18 0.10 -5.30
C LEU A 46 10.38 -0.31 -4.06
N VAL A 47 9.11 0.03 -4.05
CA VAL A 47 8.10 -0.48 -3.10
C VAL A 47 7.06 -1.27 -3.89
N VAL A 48 6.76 -2.47 -3.44
CA VAL A 48 5.73 -3.35 -4.02
C VAL A 48 4.58 -3.43 -3.03
N LEU A 49 3.39 -3.01 -3.46
CA LEU A 49 2.16 -3.13 -2.69
C LEU A 49 1.30 -4.24 -3.30
N GLU A 50 1.10 -5.30 -2.55
CA GLU A 50 0.23 -6.42 -2.90
C GLU A 50 -0.88 -6.55 -1.86
N THR A 51 -2.12 -6.53 -2.33
CA THR A 51 -3.32 -6.72 -1.51
C THR A 51 -4.36 -7.51 -2.30
N CYS A 52 -5.48 -7.90 -1.67
CA CYS A 52 -6.61 -8.46 -2.42
C CYS A 52 -7.19 -7.49 -3.46
N ASN A 53 -6.99 -6.17 -3.28
CA ASN A 53 -7.54 -5.12 -4.12
C ASN A 53 -6.66 -4.73 -5.30
N ARG A 54 -5.31 -4.86 -5.16
CA ARG A 54 -4.35 -4.31 -6.11
C ARG A 54 -2.97 -4.94 -6.05
N THR A 55 -2.25 -4.80 -7.14
CA THR A 55 -0.79 -4.96 -7.19
C THR A 55 -0.21 -3.71 -7.81
N GLU A 56 0.65 -3.01 -7.08
CA GLU A 56 1.24 -1.73 -7.47
C GLU A 56 2.75 -1.74 -7.22
N TRP A 57 3.50 -1.18 -8.17
CA TRP A 57 4.95 -0.99 -8.09
C TRP A 57 5.25 0.50 -8.12
N LEU A 58 5.75 1.03 -7.00
CA LEU A 58 6.16 2.40 -6.83
C LEU A 58 7.68 2.50 -6.87
N VAL A 59 8.20 3.36 -7.73
CA VAL A 59 9.64 3.56 -7.90
C VAL A 59 10.03 5.02 -7.77
N ALA A 60 11.27 5.24 -7.35
CA ALA A 60 11.91 6.55 -7.37
C ALA A 60 12.97 6.60 -8.48
N SER A 61 12.79 7.50 -9.45
CA SER A 61 13.68 7.71 -10.59
C SER A 61 13.47 9.09 -11.22
N GLU A 62 14.54 9.73 -11.66
CA GLU A 62 14.45 10.98 -12.44
C GLU A 62 13.83 10.74 -13.84
N ARG A 63 13.84 9.52 -14.34
CA ARG A 63 13.32 9.12 -15.65
C ARG A 63 11.93 8.50 -15.53
N THR A 64 10.99 9.18 -14.86
CA THR A 64 9.68 8.65 -14.46
C THR A 64 8.91 8.00 -15.59
N THR A 65 8.71 8.70 -16.71
CA THR A 65 7.93 8.19 -17.86
C THR A 65 8.53 6.93 -18.47
N TRP A 66 9.84 6.90 -18.64
CA TRP A 66 10.52 5.75 -19.22
C TRP A 66 10.46 4.52 -18.30
N VAL A 67 10.70 4.75 -16.98
CA VAL A 67 10.62 3.64 -16.00
C VAL A 67 9.19 3.14 -15.86
N ALA A 68 8.19 4.00 -15.90
CA ALA A 68 6.79 3.58 -15.91
C ALA A 68 6.47 2.67 -17.10
N GLN A 69 6.92 3.01 -18.32
CA GLN A 69 6.76 2.17 -19.51
C GLN A 69 7.46 0.82 -19.36
N LEU A 70 8.66 0.80 -18.76
CA LEU A 70 9.39 -0.44 -18.50
C LEU A 70 8.62 -1.35 -17.52
N LEU A 71 8.05 -0.78 -16.45
CA LEU A 71 7.24 -1.52 -15.49
C LEU A 71 5.94 -2.03 -16.11
N GLU A 72 5.26 -1.25 -16.94
CA GLU A 72 4.08 -1.69 -17.70
C GLU A 72 4.42 -2.90 -18.59
N ALA A 73 5.53 -2.82 -19.34
CA ALA A 73 5.98 -3.92 -20.19
C ALA A 73 6.33 -5.17 -19.37
N HIS A 74 6.93 -4.99 -18.19
CA HIS A 74 7.23 -6.10 -17.29
C HIS A 74 5.95 -6.76 -16.73
N MET A 75 4.93 -6.00 -16.36
CA MET A 75 3.63 -6.57 -15.96
C MET A 75 2.99 -7.38 -17.07
N VAL A 76 3.00 -6.85 -18.30
CA VAL A 76 2.48 -7.58 -19.48
C VAL A 76 3.24 -8.87 -19.68
N HIS A 77 4.58 -8.85 -19.56
CA HIS A 77 5.41 -10.04 -19.67
C HIS A 77 5.06 -11.09 -18.60
N CYS A 78 4.85 -10.69 -17.33
CA CYS A 78 4.42 -11.61 -16.27
C CYS A 78 3.10 -12.33 -16.63
N TRP A 79 2.12 -11.62 -17.18
CA TRP A 79 0.87 -12.24 -17.62
C TRP A 79 1.04 -13.20 -18.79
N GLN A 80 1.90 -12.85 -19.75
CA GLN A 80 2.23 -13.75 -20.87
C GLN A 80 2.89 -15.05 -20.37
N GLN A 81 3.80 -14.95 -19.41
CA GLN A 81 4.43 -16.11 -18.78
C GLN A 81 3.45 -16.96 -17.97
N ALA A 82 2.43 -16.35 -17.39
CA ALA A 82 1.37 -17.04 -16.67
C ALA A 82 0.36 -17.76 -17.57
N GLY A 83 0.47 -17.59 -18.91
CA GLY A 83 -0.33 -18.32 -19.89
C GLY A 83 -1.80 -17.96 -19.91
N PHE A 84 -2.18 -16.74 -19.54
CA PHE A 84 -3.59 -16.32 -19.62
C PHE A 84 -4.05 -16.15 -21.07
N ASP A 85 -5.22 -16.71 -21.36
CA ASP A 85 -5.90 -16.50 -22.63
C ASP A 85 -6.51 -15.09 -22.70
N GLY A 86 -6.40 -14.46 -23.88
CA GLY A 86 -6.98 -13.14 -24.13
C GLY A 86 -6.02 -11.96 -23.90
N PRO A 87 -6.51 -10.73 -24.09
CA PRO A 87 -5.68 -9.54 -23.95
C PRO A 87 -5.27 -9.30 -22.51
N ALA A 88 -4.01 -8.91 -22.29
CA ALA A 88 -3.51 -8.53 -20.98
C ALA A 88 -4.29 -7.32 -20.42
N PRO A 89 -4.58 -7.29 -19.11
CA PRO A 89 -5.15 -6.11 -18.49
C PRO A 89 -4.28 -4.88 -18.72
N LYS A 90 -4.89 -3.71 -18.86
CA LYS A 90 -4.15 -2.46 -19.06
C LYS A 90 -3.80 -1.86 -17.70
N PRO A 91 -2.51 -1.77 -17.30
CA PRO A 91 -2.11 -1.10 -16.08
C PRO A 91 -2.50 0.37 -16.11
N TYR A 92 -2.68 0.98 -14.92
CA TYR A 92 -2.61 2.42 -14.79
C TYR A 92 -1.20 2.84 -14.41
N ARG A 93 -0.88 4.09 -14.72
CA ARG A 93 0.36 4.72 -14.28
C ARG A 93 0.08 6.11 -13.74
N PHE A 94 0.85 6.48 -12.75
CA PHE A 94 0.90 7.82 -12.18
C PHE A 94 2.36 8.25 -12.11
N GLU A 95 2.62 9.54 -12.32
CA GLU A 95 3.95 10.12 -12.28
C GLU A 95 3.97 11.34 -11.36
N GLY A 96 5.10 11.61 -10.73
CA GLY A 96 5.28 12.79 -9.90
C GLY A 96 4.25 12.89 -8.78
N GLU A 97 3.58 14.01 -8.69
CA GLU A 97 2.57 14.31 -7.67
C GLU A 97 1.33 13.42 -7.77
N ASP A 98 0.95 12.98 -8.96
CA ASP A 98 -0.19 12.08 -9.11
C ASP A 98 0.07 10.71 -8.48
N SER A 99 1.34 10.26 -8.44
CA SER A 99 1.74 9.09 -7.65
C SER A 99 1.49 9.28 -6.16
N VAL A 100 1.82 10.47 -5.64
CA VAL A 100 1.60 10.82 -4.23
C VAL A 100 0.10 10.87 -3.90
N ARG A 101 -0.66 11.57 -4.73
CA ARG A 101 -2.13 11.67 -4.59
C ARG A 101 -2.77 10.29 -4.60
N HIS A 102 -2.43 9.46 -5.57
CA HIS A 102 -2.94 8.09 -5.66
C HIS A 102 -2.61 7.28 -4.40
N LEU A 103 -1.37 7.34 -3.93
CA LEU A 103 -0.94 6.63 -2.73
C LEU A 103 -1.69 7.08 -1.47
N PHE A 104 -1.97 8.39 -1.33
CA PHE A 104 -2.78 8.91 -0.21
C PHE A 104 -4.24 8.45 -0.32
N ARG A 105 -4.80 8.38 -1.54
CA ARG A 105 -6.13 7.81 -1.81
C ARG A 105 -6.19 6.32 -1.43
N VAL A 106 -5.15 5.56 -1.77
CA VAL A 106 -5.00 4.16 -1.34
C VAL A 106 -4.94 4.07 0.18
N ALA A 107 -4.09 4.88 0.83
CA ALA A 107 -3.95 4.91 2.28
C ALA A 107 -5.27 5.29 3.01
N ALA A 108 -6.08 6.15 2.39
CA ALA A 108 -7.41 6.54 2.88
C ALA A 108 -8.50 5.48 2.62
N GLY A 109 -8.20 4.42 1.87
CA GLY A 109 -9.17 3.40 1.46
C GLY A 109 -10.18 3.88 0.40
N LEU A 110 -9.89 4.99 -0.29
CA LEU A 110 -10.71 5.51 -1.40
C LEU A 110 -10.68 4.61 -2.63
N GLU A 111 -9.60 3.86 -2.76
CA GLU A 111 -9.35 2.96 -3.88
C GLU A 111 -9.59 1.48 -3.52
N SER A 112 -10.17 1.18 -2.35
CA SER A 112 -10.47 -0.17 -1.89
C SER A 112 -11.87 -0.62 -2.30
N PHE A 113 -12.12 -1.93 -2.26
CA PHE A 113 -13.45 -2.54 -2.47
C PHE A 113 -14.51 -1.92 -1.57
N VAL A 114 -14.15 -1.74 -0.31
CA VAL A 114 -15.00 -1.08 0.67
C VAL A 114 -14.40 0.29 0.98
N LEU A 115 -15.20 1.31 0.76
CA LEU A 115 -14.77 2.69 0.95
C LEU A 115 -14.29 2.94 2.39
N GLY A 116 -13.06 3.46 2.52
CA GLY A 116 -12.45 3.77 3.80
C GLY A 116 -11.94 2.53 4.55
N GLU A 117 -11.64 1.44 3.87
CA GLU A 117 -11.04 0.24 4.44
C GLU A 117 -9.71 0.56 5.13
N ARG A 118 -9.61 0.20 6.41
CA ARG A 118 -8.42 0.51 7.24
C ARG A 118 -7.23 -0.40 6.98
N GLN A 119 -7.48 -1.62 6.48
CA GLN A 119 -6.43 -2.62 6.30
C GLN A 119 -5.38 -2.21 5.29
N VAL A 120 -5.80 -1.55 4.21
CA VAL A 120 -4.89 -1.11 3.13
C VAL A 120 -3.82 -0.16 3.66
N ALA A 121 -4.15 0.68 4.65
CA ALA A 121 -3.18 1.57 5.28
C ALA A 121 -2.06 0.78 5.99
N GLY A 122 -2.42 -0.27 6.73
CA GLY A 122 -1.46 -1.16 7.38
C GLY A 122 -0.62 -1.96 6.37
N GLN A 123 -1.25 -2.44 5.29
CA GLN A 123 -0.55 -3.14 4.20
C GLN A 123 0.45 -2.22 3.50
N LEU A 124 0.06 -0.97 3.23
CA LEU A 124 0.95 0.03 2.64
C LEU A 124 2.15 0.34 3.54
N GLN A 125 1.94 0.50 4.85
CA GLN A 125 3.05 0.72 5.79
C GLN A 125 4.01 -0.48 5.80
N ARG A 126 3.49 -1.71 5.86
CA ARG A 126 4.31 -2.93 5.77
C ARG A 126 5.10 -3.03 4.45
N ALA A 127 4.52 -2.60 3.32
CA ALA A 127 5.23 -2.55 2.04
C ALA A 127 6.44 -1.61 2.08
N PHE A 128 6.31 -0.41 2.67
CA PHE A 128 7.43 0.51 2.87
C PHE A 128 8.47 -0.03 3.85
N GLU A 129 8.04 -0.67 4.93
CA GLU A 129 8.93 -1.29 5.93
C GLU A 129 9.72 -2.45 5.32
N SER A 130 9.07 -3.34 4.56
CA SER A 130 9.71 -4.43 3.82
C SER A 130 10.76 -3.90 2.84
N ALA A 131 10.40 -2.90 2.02
CA ALA A 131 11.33 -2.29 1.09
C ALA A 131 12.55 -1.67 1.77
N ARG A 132 12.35 -1.07 2.96
CA ARG A 132 13.44 -0.52 3.77
C ARG A 132 14.33 -1.60 4.35
N ALA A 133 13.75 -2.64 4.95
CA ALA A 133 14.47 -3.75 5.54
C ALA A 133 15.32 -4.50 4.48
N ALA A 134 14.80 -4.65 3.27
CA ALA A 134 15.49 -5.28 2.14
C ALA A 134 16.40 -4.34 1.34
N GLN A 135 16.68 -3.13 1.83
CA GLN A 135 17.51 -2.13 1.16
C GLN A 135 17.06 -1.79 -0.28
N ARG A 136 15.75 -1.87 -0.53
CA ARG A 136 15.08 -1.48 -1.79
C ARG A 136 14.46 -0.09 -1.70
N SER A 137 14.65 0.66 -0.59
CA SER A 137 14.10 1.98 -0.39
C SER A 137 15.18 3.08 -0.50
N CYS A 138 14.74 4.29 -0.77
CA CYS A 138 15.56 5.50 -0.80
C CYS A 138 14.92 6.62 0.06
N SER A 139 15.61 7.75 0.21
CA SER A 139 15.12 8.90 1.01
C SER A 139 13.74 9.38 0.57
N THR A 140 13.50 9.50 -0.74
CA THR A 140 12.22 9.93 -1.31
C THR A 140 11.08 8.99 -0.92
N LEU A 141 11.27 7.67 -1.08
CA LEU A 141 10.26 6.67 -0.70
C LEU A 141 10.05 6.62 0.81
N ASN A 142 11.09 6.80 1.61
CA ASN A 142 10.98 6.83 3.08
C ASN A 142 10.15 8.03 3.56
N VAL A 143 10.36 9.20 2.95
CA VAL A 143 9.55 10.41 3.22
C VAL A 143 8.10 10.16 2.84
N LEU A 144 7.83 9.61 1.67
CA LEU A 144 6.48 9.33 1.18
C LEU A 144 5.74 8.32 2.08
N GLY A 145 6.41 7.24 2.51
CA GLY A 145 5.85 6.28 3.48
C GLY A 145 5.48 6.93 4.80
N SER A 146 6.32 7.84 5.30
CA SER A 146 6.04 8.59 6.52
C SER A 146 4.83 9.52 6.38
N TRP A 147 4.68 10.16 5.23
CA TRP A 147 3.53 11.03 4.91
C TRP A 147 2.24 10.24 4.75
N SER A 148 2.27 9.09 4.07
CA SER A 148 1.11 8.20 3.99
C SER A 148 0.60 7.83 5.39
N GLY A 149 1.50 7.51 6.32
CA GLY A 149 1.14 7.25 7.72
C GLY A 149 0.57 8.48 8.45
N ARG A 150 1.02 9.70 8.14
CA ARG A 150 0.45 10.94 8.71
C ARG A 150 -0.98 11.19 8.23
N VAL A 151 -1.26 11.01 6.95
CA VAL A 151 -2.61 11.12 6.37
C VAL A 151 -3.56 10.15 7.06
N VAL A 152 -3.17 8.88 7.22
CA VAL A 152 -3.99 7.87 7.91
C VAL A 152 -4.28 8.27 9.36
N ARG A 153 -3.29 8.74 10.12
CA ARG A 153 -3.51 9.19 11.50
C ARG A 153 -4.44 10.40 11.59
N LYS A 154 -4.37 11.34 10.63
CA LYS A 154 -5.29 12.47 10.53
C LYS A 154 -6.73 12.00 10.31
N LEU A 155 -6.94 11.10 9.34
CA LEU A 155 -8.23 10.48 9.06
C LEU A 155 -8.82 9.76 10.28
N GLN A 156 -8.01 9.02 11.01
CA GLN A 156 -8.42 8.32 12.24
C GLN A 156 -8.87 9.29 13.33
N ARG A 157 -8.11 10.35 13.57
CA ARG A 157 -8.43 11.36 14.59
C ARG A 157 -9.74 12.11 14.30
N ARG A 158 -10.05 12.33 13.02
CA ARG A 158 -11.28 13.03 12.60
C ARG A 158 -12.49 12.09 12.44
N GLY A 159 -12.33 10.79 12.70
CA GLY A 159 -13.40 9.81 12.61
C GLY A 159 -13.87 9.54 11.17
N ALA A 160 -13.13 10.01 10.17
CA ALA A 160 -13.53 9.90 8.76
C ALA A 160 -13.63 8.44 8.26
N HIS A 161 -12.96 7.50 8.93
CA HIS A 161 -13.08 6.06 8.63
C HIS A 161 -14.41 5.42 9.09
N GLY A 162 -15.23 6.13 9.89
CA GLY A 162 -16.46 5.57 10.48
C GLY A 162 -16.19 4.49 11.54
N VAL A 163 -17.24 4.15 12.31
CA VAL A 163 -17.17 3.18 13.41
C VAL A 163 -17.04 1.74 12.89
N GLU A 164 -17.57 1.45 11.71
CA GLU A 164 -17.48 0.16 11.03
C GLU A 164 -16.84 0.34 9.64
N SER A 165 -15.52 0.31 9.58
CA SER A 165 -14.84 0.09 8.30
C SER A 165 -14.96 -1.41 7.98
N ALA A 166 -16.06 -1.80 7.39
CA ALA A 166 -16.28 -3.17 6.94
C ALA A 166 -15.35 -3.45 5.75
N GLY A 167 -14.59 -4.51 5.84
CA GLY A 167 -13.73 -5.02 4.77
C GLY A 167 -14.44 -6.12 3.97
N VAL A 168 -13.66 -6.95 3.31
CA VAL A 168 -14.13 -8.10 2.53
C VAL A 168 -14.97 -9.07 3.37
N GLU A 169 -14.77 -9.11 4.70
CA GLU A 169 -15.56 -9.94 5.63
C GLU A 169 -17.04 -9.57 5.64
N LEU A 170 -17.41 -8.29 5.42
CA LEU A 170 -18.81 -7.91 5.32
C LEU A 170 -19.42 -8.38 4.00
N LEU A 171 -18.68 -8.30 2.92
CA LEU A 171 -19.14 -8.80 1.61
C LEU A 171 -19.38 -10.32 1.69
N ALA A 172 -18.45 -11.04 2.31
CA ALA A 172 -18.61 -12.48 2.55
C ALA A 172 -19.85 -12.78 3.41
N LEU A 173 -20.07 -12.03 4.49
CA LEU A 173 -21.27 -12.16 5.33
C LEU A 173 -22.56 -11.92 4.53
N GLU A 174 -22.61 -10.86 3.72
CA GLU A 174 -23.78 -10.55 2.89
C GLU A 174 -24.05 -11.63 1.85
N ALA A 175 -22.98 -12.21 1.25
CA ALA A 175 -23.12 -13.33 0.32
C ALA A 175 -23.70 -14.57 1.01
N VAL A 176 -23.15 -14.95 2.17
CA VAL A 176 -23.66 -16.07 2.98
C VAL A 176 -25.13 -15.83 3.37
N ARG A 177 -25.47 -14.64 3.84
CA ARG A 177 -26.86 -14.35 4.26
C ARG A 177 -27.85 -14.42 3.11
N ARG A 178 -27.46 -14.00 1.94
CA ARG A 178 -28.32 -14.08 0.72
C ARG A 178 -28.58 -15.52 0.30
N ARG A 179 -27.63 -16.46 0.52
CA ARG A 179 -27.72 -17.84 0.08
C ARG A 179 -28.23 -18.78 1.17
N CYS A 180 -27.79 -18.57 2.41
CA CYS A 180 -27.99 -19.50 3.52
C CYS A 180 -28.87 -18.94 4.65
N GLY A 181 -29.31 -17.69 4.55
CA GLY A 181 -30.16 -17.04 5.56
C GLY A 181 -29.42 -16.47 6.76
N GLN A 182 -30.20 -16.11 7.81
CA GLN A 182 -29.70 -15.32 8.94
C GLN A 182 -28.96 -16.12 10.01
N HIS A 183 -29.13 -17.45 10.05
CA HIS A 183 -28.60 -18.35 11.10
C HIS A 183 -27.87 -19.54 10.49
N ALA A 184 -26.98 -19.25 9.52
CA ALA A 184 -26.21 -20.29 8.84
C ALA A 184 -25.11 -20.88 9.72
N ARG A 185 -24.81 -22.16 9.46
CA ARG A 185 -23.66 -22.89 10.01
C ARG A 185 -22.48 -22.69 9.06
N ILE A 186 -21.48 -21.94 9.48
CA ILE A 186 -20.41 -21.47 8.61
C ILE A 186 -19.08 -22.08 9.04
N GLY A 187 -18.37 -22.71 8.11
CA GLY A 187 -16.97 -23.03 8.25
C GLY A 187 -16.09 -21.86 7.82
N VAL A 188 -15.14 -21.44 8.64
CA VAL A 188 -14.13 -20.45 8.25
C VAL A 188 -12.77 -21.12 8.17
N VAL A 189 -12.16 -21.09 6.98
CA VAL A 189 -10.87 -21.73 6.69
C VAL A 189 -9.79 -20.66 6.59
N GLY A 190 -8.75 -20.80 7.42
CA GLY A 190 -7.68 -19.80 7.56
C GLY A 190 -8.02 -18.76 8.61
N LEU A 191 -7.19 -18.70 9.67
CA LEU A 191 -7.36 -17.80 10.81
C LEU A 191 -6.28 -16.70 10.83
N GLY A 192 -5.91 -16.21 9.67
CA GLY A 192 -5.18 -14.95 9.51
C GLY A 192 -6.04 -13.74 9.90
N GLU A 193 -5.56 -12.54 9.66
CA GLU A 193 -6.25 -11.28 10.00
C GLU A 193 -7.70 -11.26 9.48
N ILE A 194 -7.92 -11.58 8.19
CA ILE A 194 -9.26 -11.56 7.56
C ILE A 194 -10.15 -12.67 8.13
N GLY A 195 -9.62 -13.90 8.26
CA GLY A 195 -10.40 -15.03 8.78
C GLY A 195 -10.85 -14.84 10.22
N GLN A 196 -10.02 -14.28 11.09
CA GLN A 196 -10.41 -13.91 12.46
C GLN A 196 -11.52 -12.86 12.49
N ARG A 197 -11.46 -11.86 11.59
CA ARG A 197 -12.52 -10.85 11.44
C ARG A 197 -13.82 -11.45 10.94
N CYS A 198 -13.76 -12.40 9.98
CA CYS A 198 -14.94 -13.17 9.57
C CYS A 198 -15.55 -13.90 10.74
N VAL A 199 -14.75 -14.64 11.50
CA VAL A 199 -15.23 -15.37 12.70
C VAL A 199 -15.93 -14.44 13.68
N HIS A 200 -15.29 -13.31 14.01
CA HIS A 200 -15.85 -12.34 14.95
C HIS A 200 -17.15 -11.71 14.44
N LEU A 201 -17.15 -11.19 13.21
CA LEU A 201 -18.31 -10.56 12.60
C LEU A 201 -19.49 -11.52 12.46
N PHE A 202 -19.24 -12.74 11.99
CA PHE A 202 -20.31 -13.73 11.74
C PHE A 202 -20.91 -14.21 13.05
N ALA A 203 -20.09 -14.45 14.08
CA ALA A 203 -20.58 -14.79 15.42
C ALA A 203 -21.43 -13.67 16.04
N GLN A 204 -21.01 -12.41 15.92
CA GLN A 204 -21.80 -11.25 16.37
C GLN A 204 -23.15 -11.13 15.65
N ARG A 205 -23.27 -11.65 14.45
CA ARG A 205 -24.49 -11.62 13.63
C ARG A 205 -25.35 -12.88 13.80
N GLY A 206 -25.03 -13.75 14.78
CA GLY A 206 -25.84 -14.90 15.18
C GLY A 206 -25.64 -16.16 14.34
N HIS A 207 -24.54 -16.24 13.57
CA HIS A 207 -24.18 -17.46 12.85
C HIS A 207 -23.41 -18.44 13.76
N SER A 208 -23.55 -19.76 13.51
CA SER A 208 -22.73 -20.78 14.15
C SER A 208 -21.45 -21.01 13.38
N ILE A 209 -20.29 -20.88 14.05
CA ILE A 209 -18.99 -20.85 13.37
C ILE A 209 -18.13 -22.06 13.77
N ARG A 210 -17.66 -22.81 12.76
CA ARG A 210 -16.53 -23.74 12.89
C ARG A 210 -15.29 -23.14 12.26
N ARG A 211 -14.14 -23.36 12.88
CA ARG A 211 -12.87 -22.76 12.51
C ARG A 211 -11.93 -23.86 12.03
N TYR A 212 -11.30 -23.66 10.87
CA TYR A 212 -10.34 -24.59 10.30
C TYR A 212 -9.04 -23.88 9.98
N ASN A 213 -7.90 -24.50 10.30
CA ASN A 213 -6.60 -23.95 10.00
C ASN A 213 -5.57 -25.04 9.76
N ARG A 214 -4.55 -24.75 8.96
CA ARG A 214 -3.41 -25.65 8.73
C ARG A 214 -2.67 -26.00 10.02
N SER A 215 -2.60 -25.06 10.98
CA SER A 215 -2.07 -25.28 12.32
C SER A 215 -3.26 -25.43 13.30
N PRO A 216 -3.64 -26.66 13.65
CA PRO A 216 -4.79 -26.89 14.55
C PRO A 216 -4.48 -26.40 15.97
N GLY A 217 -5.55 -26.11 16.72
CA GLY A 217 -5.44 -25.62 18.11
C GLY A 217 -5.31 -24.11 18.25
N VAL A 218 -4.77 -23.40 17.28
CA VAL A 218 -4.69 -21.94 17.30
C VAL A 218 -6.10 -21.35 17.20
N GLY A 219 -6.52 -20.60 18.21
CA GLY A 219 -7.87 -20.01 18.27
C GLY A 219 -9.02 -21.02 18.29
N GLY A 220 -8.78 -22.26 18.74
CA GLY A 220 -9.76 -23.34 18.73
C GLY A 220 -10.04 -23.89 17.33
N ALA A 221 -9.09 -23.81 16.41
CA ALA A 221 -9.23 -24.34 15.06
C ALA A 221 -9.11 -25.85 15.00
N LEU A 222 -9.93 -26.44 14.14
CA LEU A 222 -9.84 -27.83 13.71
C LEU A 222 -8.80 -27.94 12.57
N PRO A 223 -8.23 -29.14 12.34
CA PRO A 223 -7.38 -29.38 11.18
C PRO A 223 -8.19 -29.30 9.87
N LEU A 224 -7.51 -29.06 8.73
CA LEU A 224 -8.19 -28.93 7.43
C LEU A 224 -8.89 -30.21 6.99
N GLU A 225 -8.37 -31.36 7.37
CA GLU A 225 -8.91 -32.69 7.09
C GLU A 225 -10.33 -32.89 7.69
N ALA A 226 -10.62 -32.23 8.82
CA ALA A 226 -11.93 -32.26 9.45
C ALA A 226 -13.03 -31.54 8.65
N ILE A 227 -12.68 -30.80 7.59
CA ILE A 227 -13.66 -30.15 6.71
C ILE A 227 -14.56 -31.21 6.06
N ALA A 228 -13.97 -32.31 5.55
CA ALA A 228 -14.72 -33.38 4.90
C ALA A 228 -15.77 -34.02 5.83
N GLU A 229 -15.40 -34.27 7.11
CA GLU A 229 -16.28 -34.85 8.10
C GLU A 229 -17.45 -33.95 8.49
N HIS A 230 -17.23 -32.63 8.47
CA HIS A 230 -18.21 -31.65 8.90
C HIS A 230 -19.00 -31.02 7.76
N CYS A 231 -18.60 -31.26 6.51
CA CYS A 231 -19.09 -30.57 5.33
C CYS A 231 -20.62 -30.58 5.19
N GLU A 232 -21.24 -31.74 5.46
CA GLU A 232 -22.71 -31.93 5.43
C GLU A 232 -23.45 -31.12 6.51
N GLN A 233 -22.74 -30.69 7.55
CA GLN A 233 -23.31 -29.90 8.64
C GLN A 233 -23.11 -28.39 8.41
N LEU A 234 -22.47 -28.01 7.32
CA LEU A 234 -22.20 -26.60 6.97
C LEU A 234 -23.16 -26.13 5.88
N ASP A 235 -23.69 -24.95 6.06
CA ASP A 235 -24.47 -24.26 5.02
C ASP A 235 -23.54 -23.44 4.10
N ALA A 236 -22.42 -22.92 4.64
CA ALA A 236 -21.41 -22.20 3.89
C ALA A 236 -19.98 -22.50 4.38
N LEU A 237 -19.01 -22.42 3.46
CA LEU A 237 -17.57 -22.48 3.73
C LEU A 237 -16.89 -21.22 3.24
N VAL A 238 -16.39 -20.40 4.15
CA VAL A 238 -15.65 -19.16 3.82
C VAL A 238 -14.16 -19.45 3.85
N VAL A 239 -13.48 -19.26 2.72
CA VAL A 239 -12.06 -19.55 2.55
C VAL A 239 -11.28 -18.23 2.58
N ALA A 240 -10.50 -18.04 3.64
CA ALA A 240 -9.71 -16.84 3.93
C ALA A 240 -8.22 -17.13 4.08
N THR A 241 -7.70 -18.08 3.29
CA THR A 241 -6.28 -18.46 3.29
C THR A 241 -5.49 -17.62 2.30
N GLY A 242 -4.18 -17.50 2.53
CA GLY A 242 -3.24 -16.79 1.65
C GLY A 242 -2.21 -17.74 1.01
N ALA A 243 -2.61 -18.96 0.62
CA ALA A 243 -1.72 -19.85 -0.09
C ALA A 243 -1.42 -19.29 -1.50
N ARG A 244 -0.20 -19.53 -1.98
CA ARG A 244 0.24 -19.00 -3.29
C ARG A 244 -0.46 -19.66 -4.48
N THR A 245 -1.02 -20.86 -4.27
CA THR A 245 -1.75 -21.65 -5.27
C THR A 245 -3.07 -22.10 -4.70
N ALA A 246 -4.07 -22.25 -5.57
CA ALA A 246 -5.34 -22.87 -5.23
C ALA A 246 -5.10 -24.27 -4.68
N TRP A 247 -5.74 -24.62 -3.57
CA TRP A 247 -5.52 -25.89 -2.87
C TRP A 247 -6.82 -26.60 -2.49
N LEU A 248 -7.94 -25.86 -2.37
CA LEU A 248 -9.21 -26.48 -2.00
C LEU A 248 -9.82 -27.19 -3.20
N GLU A 249 -9.85 -28.50 -3.12
CA GLU A 249 -10.34 -29.41 -4.16
C GLU A 249 -11.57 -30.16 -3.67
N ARG A 250 -12.27 -30.83 -4.62
CA ARG A 250 -13.41 -31.69 -4.31
C ARG A 250 -13.09 -32.78 -3.28
N ALA A 251 -11.86 -33.31 -3.32
CA ALA A 251 -11.40 -34.36 -2.39
C ALA A 251 -11.33 -33.91 -0.93
N HIS A 252 -11.24 -32.60 -0.66
CA HIS A 252 -11.23 -32.03 0.70
C HIS A 252 -12.62 -31.85 1.30
N LEU A 253 -13.69 -32.18 0.54
CA LEU A 253 -15.08 -31.93 0.94
C LEU A 253 -15.88 -33.26 0.99
N GLY A 254 -16.94 -33.26 1.79
CA GLY A 254 -17.87 -34.37 1.91
C GLY A 254 -18.81 -34.55 0.69
N ALA A 255 -19.79 -35.43 0.81
CA ALA A 255 -20.73 -35.73 -0.27
C ALA A 255 -21.59 -34.53 -0.65
N GLN A 256 -22.13 -33.82 0.32
CA GLN A 256 -22.87 -32.58 0.12
C GLN A 256 -21.93 -31.39 0.21
N LEU A 257 -22.08 -30.47 -0.74
CA LEU A 257 -21.22 -29.27 -0.84
C LEU A 257 -21.95 -28.08 -0.23
N PRO A 258 -21.33 -27.34 0.70
CA PRO A 258 -21.83 -26.04 1.16
C PRO A 258 -21.64 -24.99 0.06
N VAL A 259 -22.29 -23.83 0.21
CA VAL A 259 -21.92 -22.66 -0.59
C VAL A 259 -20.50 -22.25 -0.22
N ILE A 260 -19.63 -22.10 -1.21
CA ILE A 260 -18.23 -21.72 -0.98
C ILE A 260 -18.06 -20.23 -1.26
N VAL A 261 -17.53 -19.49 -0.30
CA VAL A 261 -17.18 -18.07 -0.45
C VAL A 261 -15.66 -17.95 -0.35
N ASP A 262 -15.00 -17.77 -1.49
CA ASP A 262 -13.54 -17.65 -1.58
C ASP A 262 -13.12 -16.20 -1.57
N ILE A 263 -12.59 -15.75 -0.44
CA ILE A 263 -12.04 -14.40 -0.26
C ILE A 263 -10.50 -14.37 -0.24
N GLY A 264 -9.88 -15.50 -0.63
CA GLY A 264 -8.44 -15.62 -0.78
C GLY A 264 -7.90 -14.84 -1.98
N SER A 265 -6.68 -14.36 -1.85
CA SER A 265 -5.94 -13.76 -2.95
C SER A 265 -4.49 -14.27 -2.90
N PRO A 266 -4.07 -15.11 -3.88
CA PRO A 266 -4.85 -15.62 -5.02
C PRO A 266 -6.04 -16.48 -4.62
N GLN A 267 -6.92 -16.79 -5.60
CA GLN A 267 -8.06 -17.69 -5.41
C GLN A 267 -7.59 -19.03 -4.85
N GLN A 268 -8.32 -19.56 -3.86
CA GLN A 268 -7.93 -20.76 -3.13
C GLN A 268 -8.68 -22.02 -3.58
N VAL A 269 -9.82 -21.82 -4.22
CA VAL A 269 -10.66 -22.88 -4.80
C VAL A 269 -10.13 -23.24 -6.19
N THR A 270 -9.90 -24.52 -6.45
CA THR A 270 -9.50 -24.99 -7.79
C THR A 270 -10.64 -24.83 -8.80
N ALA A 271 -10.30 -24.67 -10.08
CA ALA A 271 -11.29 -24.52 -11.14
C ALA A 271 -12.27 -25.70 -11.19
N SER A 272 -11.79 -26.92 -11.01
CA SER A 272 -12.62 -28.13 -11.00
C SER A 272 -13.65 -28.15 -9.85
N LEU A 273 -13.31 -27.61 -8.70
CA LEU A 273 -14.27 -27.46 -7.59
C LEU A 273 -15.24 -26.30 -7.83
N ALA A 274 -14.77 -25.19 -8.40
CA ALA A 274 -15.61 -24.05 -8.74
C ALA A 274 -16.71 -24.39 -9.77
N ASP A 275 -16.40 -25.33 -10.69
CA ASP A 275 -17.38 -25.85 -11.66
C ASP A 275 -18.39 -26.83 -11.01
N ALA A 276 -18.02 -27.48 -9.92
CA ALA A 276 -18.82 -28.53 -9.27
C ALA A 276 -19.67 -28.01 -8.08
N ALA A 277 -19.32 -26.86 -7.51
CA ALA A 277 -19.95 -26.28 -6.32
C ALA A 277 -20.37 -24.83 -6.57
N GLU A 278 -21.44 -24.37 -5.88
CA GLU A 278 -21.76 -22.95 -5.88
C GLU A 278 -20.63 -22.18 -5.19
N THR A 279 -19.78 -21.56 -6.00
CA THR A 279 -18.61 -20.79 -5.54
C THR A 279 -18.79 -19.31 -5.85
N ILE A 280 -18.60 -18.48 -4.83
CA ILE A 280 -18.63 -17.02 -4.91
C ILE A 280 -17.22 -16.55 -4.58
N ASP A 281 -16.47 -16.14 -5.59
CA ASP A 281 -15.13 -15.63 -5.42
C ASP A 281 -15.12 -14.13 -5.13
N LEU A 282 -13.93 -13.58 -4.90
CA LEU A 282 -13.74 -12.18 -4.59
C LEU A 282 -14.25 -11.25 -5.71
N ASP A 283 -14.08 -11.65 -6.98
CA ASP A 283 -14.52 -10.85 -8.12
C ASP A 283 -16.07 -10.84 -8.19
N ALA A 284 -16.73 -11.96 -7.92
CA ALA A 284 -18.20 -12.07 -7.85
C ALA A 284 -18.80 -11.30 -6.67
N LEU A 285 -18.11 -11.23 -5.54
CA LEU A 285 -18.54 -10.42 -4.37
C LEU A 285 -18.64 -8.94 -4.68
N LEU A 286 -17.92 -8.46 -5.69
CA LEU A 286 -17.89 -7.05 -6.10
C LEU A 286 -19.06 -6.67 -7.01
N VAL A 287 -19.66 -7.64 -7.68
CA VAL A 287 -20.81 -7.42 -8.54
C VAL A 287 -22.05 -7.13 -7.69
N GLY A 288 -22.59 -5.93 -7.79
CA GLY A 288 -23.82 -5.54 -7.06
C GLY A 288 -23.61 -4.91 -5.70
N GLN A 289 -22.46 -4.28 -5.45
CA GLN A 289 -22.24 -3.47 -4.25
C GLN A 289 -23.29 -2.35 -4.09
N ARG A 290 -23.58 -2.00 -2.83
CA ARG A 290 -24.43 -0.85 -2.48
C ARG A 290 -23.83 0.45 -3.02
N PRO A 291 -24.67 1.48 -3.32
CA PRO A 291 -24.18 2.80 -3.64
C PRO A 291 -23.18 3.29 -2.59
N VAL A 292 -22.08 3.82 -3.05
CA VAL A 292 -21.06 4.39 -2.19
C VAL A 292 -21.64 5.58 -1.44
N ASP A 293 -21.42 5.65 -0.13
CA ASP A 293 -21.73 6.83 0.68
C ASP A 293 -20.94 8.03 0.15
N GLN A 294 -21.63 8.91 -0.57
CA GLN A 294 -21.02 10.05 -1.25
C GLN A 294 -20.43 11.05 -0.26
N HIS A 295 -21.10 11.32 0.87
CA HIS A 295 -20.59 12.23 1.90
C HIS A 295 -19.28 11.71 2.52
N ARG A 296 -19.23 10.40 2.75
CA ARG A 296 -18.01 9.75 3.26
C ARG A 296 -16.88 9.81 2.25
N ARG A 297 -17.17 9.61 0.98
CA ARG A 297 -16.18 9.74 -0.10
C ARG A 297 -15.61 11.14 -0.14
N GLU A 298 -16.45 12.17 -0.15
CA GLU A 298 -16.05 13.57 -0.18
C GLU A 298 -15.20 13.96 1.05
N ALA A 299 -15.57 13.48 2.24
CA ALA A 299 -14.78 13.71 3.44
C ALA A 299 -13.39 13.09 3.36
N LEU A 300 -13.27 11.86 2.85
CA LEU A 300 -11.98 11.20 2.64
C LEU A 300 -11.15 11.91 1.57
N GLU A 301 -11.76 12.33 0.47
CA GLU A 301 -11.09 13.09 -0.60
C GLU A 301 -10.58 14.44 -0.09
N GLY A 302 -11.37 15.17 0.68
CA GLY A 302 -10.94 16.41 1.31
C GLY A 302 -9.70 16.24 2.20
N GLU A 303 -9.63 15.16 2.99
CA GLU A 303 -8.46 14.89 3.82
C GLU A 303 -7.22 14.49 2.99
N VAL A 304 -7.41 13.80 1.87
CA VAL A 304 -6.32 13.49 0.93
C VAL A 304 -5.74 14.77 0.34
N GLU A 305 -6.58 15.69 -0.13
CA GLU A 305 -6.12 16.97 -0.69
C GLU A 305 -5.41 17.85 0.36
N LEU A 306 -5.92 17.90 1.60
CA LEU A 306 -5.22 18.57 2.70
C LEU A 306 -3.86 17.91 3.00
N GLY A 307 -3.80 16.58 2.97
CA GLY A 307 -2.54 15.84 3.15
C GLY A 307 -1.54 16.13 2.02
N LEU A 308 -2.03 16.26 0.79
CA LEU A 308 -1.21 16.59 -0.38
C LEU A 308 -0.68 18.04 -0.32
N ALA A 309 -1.50 18.99 0.13
CA ALA A 309 -1.08 20.37 0.34
C ALA A 309 0.04 20.45 1.41
N ASP A 310 -0.14 19.77 2.55
CA ASP A 310 0.88 19.69 3.59
C ASP A 310 2.19 19.04 3.07
N PHE A 311 2.07 17.99 2.25
CA PHE A 311 3.20 17.33 1.63
C PHE A 311 3.97 18.29 0.70
N ARG A 312 3.27 19.00 -0.20
CA ARG A 312 3.87 20.02 -1.09
C ARG A 312 4.66 21.07 -0.31
N LEU A 313 4.05 21.61 0.75
CA LEU A 313 4.69 22.60 1.61
C LEU A 313 5.98 22.05 2.23
N SER A 314 5.94 20.80 2.71
CA SER A 314 7.11 20.14 3.28
C SER A 314 8.23 19.92 2.26
N GLU A 315 7.89 19.60 1.01
CA GLU A 315 8.87 19.45 -0.08
C GLU A 315 9.53 20.79 -0.46
N VAL A 316 8.74 21.86 -0.53
CA VAL A 316 9.28 23.21 -0.75
C VAL A 316 10.23 23.58 0.38
N ARG A 317 9.84 23.39 1.64
CA ARG A 317 10.69 23.65 2.82
C ARG A 317 12.00 22.83 2.78
N ARG A 318 11.91 21.55 2.37
CA ARG A 318 13.08 20.67 2.25
C ARG A 318 14.03 21.15 1.16
N GLY A 319 13.51 21.51 -0.02
CA GLY A 319 14.29 22.06 -1.13
C GLY A 319 14.99 23.35 -0.73
N LEU A 320 14.29 24.28 -0.08
CA LEU A 320 14.85 25.54 0.39
C LEU A 320 15.94 25.33 1.45
N ARG A 321 15.72 24.43 2.41
CA ARG A 321 16.75 24.07 3.41
C ARG A 321 18.01 23.54 2.73
N HIS A 322 17.87 22.66 1.75
CA HIS A 322 19.00 22.12 1.00
C HIS A 322 19.77 23.23 0.25
N VAL A 323 19.07 24.15 -0.42
CA VAL A 323 19.69 25.30 -1.10
C VAL A 323 20.43 26.20 -0.11
N VAL A 324 19.81 26.48 1.05
CA VAL A 324 20.46 27.31 2.09
C VAL A 324 21.69 26.61 2.64
N GLU A 325 21.64 25.32 2.95
CA GLU A 325 22.79 24.54 3.43
C GLU A 325 23.91 24.47 2.38
N GLN A 326 23.58 24.29 1.11
CA GLN A 326 24.54 24.27 0.02
C GLN A 326 25.21 25.62 -0.15
N ASN A 327 24.43 26.71 -0.17
CA ASN A 327 24.97 28.06 -0.24
C ASN A 327 25.89 28.36 0.96
N GLN A 328 25.45 27.97 2.16
CA GLN A 328 26.27 28.15 3.36
C GLN A 328 27.65 27.47 3.22
N ARG A 329 27.71 26.23 2.75
CA ARG A 329 28.97 25.52 2.49
C ARG A 329 29.84 26.25 1.47
N THR A 330 29.25 26.67 0.36
CA THR A 330 29.95 27.39 -0.68
C THR A 330 30.53 28.73 -0.15
N TYR A 331 29.75 29.46 0.66
CA TYR A 331 30.23 30.67 1.31
C TYR A 331 31.34 30.43 2.32
N GLU A 332 31.23 29.36 3.11
CA GLU A 332 32.27 28.93 4.03
C GLU A 332 33.58 28.59 3.29
N GLU A 333 33.52 27.82 2.21
CA GLU A 333 34.67 27.48 1.37
C GLU A 333 35.32 28.72 0.74
N LEU A 334 34.55 29.68 0.17
CA LEU A 334 35.05 30.91 -0.39
C LEU A 334 35.66 31.84 0.65
N ALA A 335 35.02 31.92 1.84
CA ALA A 335 35.53 32.71 2.94
C ALA A 335 36.87 32.16 3.46
N TYR A 336 36.98 30.82 3.58
CA TYR A 336 38.24 30.17 3.98
C TYR A 336 39.36 30.44 2.95
N ALA A 337 39.05 30.33 1.66
CA ALA A 337 40.04 30.53 0.60
C ALA A 337 40.57 31.98 0.56
N ARG A 338 39.74 32.99 0.90
CA ARG A 338 40.08 34.41 0.82
C ARG A 338 40.46 35.06 2.15
N LEU A 339 40.21 34.39 3.29
CA LEU A 339 40.48 34.94 4.60
C LEU A 339 41.98 35.32 4.79
N PRO A 340 42.98 34.51 4.38
CA PRO A 340 44.36 34.86 4.49
C PRO A 340 44.69 36.18 3.76
N GLU A 341 44.23 36.34 2.53
CA GLU A 341 44.46 37.57 1.71
C GLU A 341 43.76 38.79 2.32
N ALA A 342 42.55 38.61 2.89
CA ALA A 342 41.79 39.71 3.51
C ALA A 342 42.38 40.15 4.85
N LEU A 343 43.20 39.34 5.50
CA LEU A 343 43.87 39.64 6.76
C LEU A 343 45.28 40.24 6.55
N GLU A 344 45.80 40.18 5.32
CA GLU A 344 47.09 40.85 4.97
C GLU A 344 46.95 42.36 5.16
N GLY A 345 47.63 42.92 6.13
CA GLY A 345 47.64 44.35 6.46
C GLY A 345 46.74 44.83 7.59
N LEU A 346 46.02 43.95 8.22
CA LEU A 346 45.16 44.25 9.38
C LEU A 346 45.86 43.86 10.69
N GLY A 347 46.92 44.45 11.12
CA GLY A 347 47.56 44.29 12.42
C GLY A 347 47.40 42.92 13.13
N GLU A 348 47.62 42.84 14.44
CA GLU A 348 47.44 41.58 15.24
C GLU A 348 45.98 41.17 15.33
N VAL A 349 45.49 40.42 14.35
CA VAL A 349 44.15 39.78 14.36
C VAL A 349 44.35 38.27 14.36
N ASP A 350 43.78 37.58 15.38
CA ASP A 350 43.78 36.10 15.37
C ASP A 350 42.88 35.55 14.24
N PRO A 351 43.43 34.90 13.22
CA PRO A 351 42.66 34.33 12.11
C PRO A 351 41.58 33.35 12.58
N LYS A 352 41.80 32.64 13.68
CA LYS A 352 40.83 31.65 14.24
C LYS A 352 39.64 32.37 14.83
N GLU A 353 39.79 33.54 15.47
CA GLU A 353 38.71 34.30 16.04
C GLU A 353 37.84 34.91 14.94
N VAL A 354 38.44 35.44 13.86
CA VAL A 354 37.73 35.94 12.70
C VAL A 354 36.94 34.83 12.02
N GLU A 355 37.55 33.67 11.82
CA GLU A 355 36.92 32.49 11.28
C GLU A 355 35.69 32.04 12.10
N ALA A 356 35.85 31.97 13.41
CA ALA A 356 34.76 31.59 14.33
C ALA A 356 33.59 32.59 14.26
N LYS A 357 33.89 33.87 14.17
CA LYS A 357 32.88 34.95 14.06
C LYS A 357 32.17 34.94 12.71
N MET A 358 32.87 34.70 11.60
CA MET A 358 32.28 34.51 10.28
C MET A 358 31.35 33.30 10.23
N ARG A 359 31.77 32.14 10.75
CA ARG A 359 30.92 30.95 10.84
C ARG A 359 29.64 31.22 11.65
N SER A 360 29.73 31.98 12.72
CA SER A 360 28.57 32.37 13.52
C SER A 360 27.59 33.23 12.71
N LEU A 361 28.10 34.27 12.04
CA LEU A 361 27.29 35.15 11.21
C LEU A 361 26.60 34.43 10.05
N LEU A 362 27.31 33.53 9.36
CA LEU A 362 26.74 32.74 8.27
C LEU A 362 25.65 31.81 8.77
N ARG A 363 25.83 31.18 9.93
CA ARG A 363 24.79 30.34 10.55
C ARG A 363 23.54 31.16 10.93
N ASP A 364 23.74 32.35 11.49
CA ASP A 364 22.65 33.22 11.90
C ASP A 364 21.89 33.76 10.70
N TYR A 365 22.58 34.13 9.62
CA TYR A 365 21.99 34.51 8.34
C TYR A 365 21.18 33.36 7.73
N SER A 366 21.74 32.16 7.67
CA SER A 366 21.05 30.97 7.13
C SER A 366 19.79 30.66 7.92
N ARG A 367 19.82 30.77 9.25
CA ARG A 367 18.64 30.62 10.12
C ARG A 367 17.59 31.70 9.87
N ALA A 368 18.01 32.93 9.67
CA ALA A 368 17.10 34.06 9.39
C ALA A 368 16.39 33.86 8.04
N VAL A 369 17.13 33.44 6.99
CA VAL A 369 16.55 33.13 5.68
C VAL A 369 15.55 32.00 5.75
N LEU A 370 15.87 30.90 6.45
CA LEU A 370 14.94 29.77 6.64
C LEU A 370 13.67 30.20 7.36
N ARG A 371 13.76 31.00 8.44
CA ARG A 371 12.59 31.53 9.16
C ARG A 371 11.73 32.40 8.28
N ALA A 372 12.33 33.35 7.55
CA ALA A 372 11.58 34.25 6.66
C ALA A 372 10.81 33.49 5.56
N VAL A 373 11.35 32.37 5.09
CA VAL A 373 10.66 31.49 4.15
C VAL A 373 9.55 30.69 4.82
N GLU A 374 9.77 30.21 6.04
CA GLU A 374 8.76 29.51 6.83
C GLU A 374 7.57 30.43 7.15
N ASP A 375 7.83 31.66 7.60
CA ASP A 375 6.83 32.67 7.91
C ASP A 375 6.02 33.11 6.68
N SER A 376 6.68 33.30 5.52
CA SER A 376 5.98 33.65 4.28
C SER A 376 5.12 32.51 3.72
N SER A 377 5.42 31.26 4.05
CA SER A 377 4.63 30.10 3.64
C SER A 377 3.43 29.81 4.53
N GLU A 378 3.38 30.38 5.75
CA GLU A 378 2.23 30.30 6.66
C GLU A 378 1.21 31.44 6.43
N ALA A 379 1.63 32.49 5.73
CA ALA A 379 0.78 33.64 5.40
C ALA A 379 0.07 33.51 4.03
N SER A 380 0.34 32.47 3.27
CA SER A 380 -0.26 32.18 1.96
C SER A 380 -1.18 30.97 2.02
#